data_d8f582cc9ca9b39ff221705c00202886
#
_entry.id   d8f582cc9ca9b39ff221705c00202886
#
_cell.length_a   1.000
_cell.length_b   1.000
_cell.length_c   1.000
_cell.angle_alpha   90.00
_cell.angle_beta   90.00
_cell.angle_gamma   90.00
#
_symmetry.space_group_name_H-M   'P 1'
#
loop_
_entity.id
_entity.type
_entity.pdbx_description
1 polymer ?
#
loop_
_entity_poly.entity_id
_entity_poly.type
_entity_poly.pdbx_seq_one_letter_code
_entity_poly.pdbx_strand_id
1 'polypeptide(L)'
;MKYIHKYLPVDKSAKILDVGAGTGRYSVQLAEEGYDVTAVELVKYNLGILKKKNSAVKAYQGNAMKLSRFQDKEFDLILIFGPMYHLYSKEDKVKALTEAKRVLKDEGVILVAYCMNEYSVLTYGFKQNHILECMENGKIDEKFRVQPEEADLYDYVRLEDIDSYNDAAEMERIQIISADGPSDYMRPVLNAMDEKTFQTFIEYHLSTCERLELVGAGSHTVDIIRKRDNKKHE
;
A
#
# COMPACT_ATOMS: atom_id res chain seq x y z
N MET A 1 -10.26 -3.80 3.64
CA MET A 1 -11.21 -3.24 4.64
C MET A 1 -10.92 -3.70 6.09
N LYS A 2 -10.79 -5.03 6.41
CA LYS A 2 -10.58 -5.52 7.80
C LYS A 2 -9.52 -4.73 8.59
N TYR A 3 -8.34 -4.52 8.01
CA TYR A 3 -7.24 -3.79 8.67
C TYR A 3 -7.45 -2.27 8.68
N ILE A 4 -8.13 -1.71 7.70
CA ILE A 4 -8.54 -0.30 7.76
C ILE A 4 -9.43 -0.09 8.99
N HIS A 5 -10.48 -0.91 9.14
CA HIS A 5 -11.39 -0.82 10.30
C HIS A 5 -10.70 -1.13 11.64
N LYS A 6 -9.70 -2.05 11.67
CA LYS A 6 -8.93 -2.37 12.88
C LYS A 6 -8.21 -1.14 13.45
N TYR A 7 -7.76 -0.23 12.59
CA TYR A 7 -6.97 0.95 12.98
C TYR A 7 -7.74 2.27 12.89
N LEU A 8 -8.99 2.23 12.44
CA LEU A 8 -9.85 3.40 12.48
C LEU A 8 -10.34 3.66 13.93
N PRO A 9 -10.34 4.92 14.37
CA PRO A 9 -11.06 5.28 15.60
C PRO A 9 -12.53 4.87 15.51
N VAL A 10 -13.10 4.47 16.64
CA VAL A 10 -14.53 4.10 16.73
C VAL A 10 -15.43 5.31 16.40
N ASP A 11 -14.94 6.50 16.70
CA ASP A 11 -15.63 7.74 16.40
C ASP A 11 -15.65 8.02 14.89
N LYS A 12 -16.85 8.18 14.33
CA LYS A 12 -17.08 8.52 12.92
C LYS A 12 -16.62 9.93 12.53
N SER A 13 -16.23 10.78 13.50
CA SER A 13 -15.58 12.06 13.23
C SER A 13 -14.12 11.95 12.74
N ALA A 14 -13.55 10.75 12.74
CA ALA A 14 -12.20 10.49 12.26
C ALA A 14 -12.03 10.96 10.80
N LYS A 15 -10.97 11.72 10.55
CA LYS A 15 -10.59 12.19 9.22
C LYS A 15 -9.63 11.20 8.56
N ILE A 16 -9.99 10.76 7.35
CA ILE A 16 -9.22 9.79 6.57
C ILE A 16 -8.66 10.47 5.33
N LEU A 17 -7.38 10.23 5.03
CA LEU A 17 -6.74 10.63 3.78
C LEU A 17 -6.38 9.37 2.97
N ASP A 18 -6.90 9.28 1.74
CA ASP A 18 -6.56 8.23 0.77
C ASP A 18 -5.65 8.85 -0.30
N VAL A 19 -4.36 8.50 -0.25
CA VAL A 19 -3.32 9.02 -1.15
C VAL A 19 -3.08 8.02 -2.28
N GLY A 20 -3.27 8.47 -3.52
CA GLY A 20 -3.31 7.60 -4.69
C GLY A 20 -4.61 6.80 -4.74
N ALA A 21 -5.73 7.47 -4.48
CA ALA A 21 -7.04 6.84 -4.30
C ALA A 21 -7.57 6.11 -5.56
N GLY A 22 -6.92 6.30 -6.71
CA GLY A 22 -7.36 5.73 -7.97
C GLY A 22 -8.80 6.17 -8.29
N THR A 23 -9.64 5.19 -8.59
CA THR A 23 -11.07 5.43 -8.82
C THR A 23 -11.91 5.42 -7.55
N GLY A 24 -11.29 5.43 -6.36
CA GLY A 24 -11.96 5.56 -5.06
C GLY A 24 -12.50 4.26 -4.48
N ARG A 25 -11.79 3.16 -4.64
CA ARG A 25 -12.23 1.85 -4.11
C ARG A 25 -12.43 1.87 -2.59
N TYR A 26 -11.50 2.45 -1.85
CA TYR A 26 -11.55 2.55 -0.39
C TYR A 26 -12.25 3.83 0.05
N SER A 27 -11.92 4.97 -0.57
CA SER A 27 -12.46 6.28 -0.21
C SER A 27 -13.98 6.31 -0.26
N VAL A 28 -14.59 5.77 -1.33
CA VAL A 28 -16.06 5.79 -1.51
C VAL A 28 -16.73 4.94 -0.44
N GLN A 29 -16.23 3.70 -0.22
CA GLN A 29 -16.80 2.82 0.78
C GLN A 29 -16.73 3.42 2.20
N LEU A 30 -15.57 4.00 2.57
CA LEU A 30 -15.41 4.64 3.88
C LEU A 30 -16.31 5.86 4.05
N ALA A 31 -16.52 6.65 2.98
CA ALA A 31 -17.45 7.79 3.01
C ALA A 31 -18.91 7.31 3.13
N GLU A 32 -19.29 6.20 2.48
CA GLU A 32 -20.63 5.58 2.62
C GLU A 32 -20.84 5.03 4.04
N GLU A 33 -19.78 4.60 4.73
CA GLU A 33 -19.80 4.22 6.14
C GLU A 33 -19.91 5.42 7.11
N GLY A 34 -19.85 6.67 6.58
CA GLY A 34 -20.04 7.89 7.34
C GLY A 34 -18.78 8.57 7.88
N TYR A 35 -17.59 8.18 7.41
CA TYR A 35 -16.32 8.85 7.75
C TYR A 35 -16.08 10.13 6.92
N ASP A 36 -15.34 11.10 7.48
CA ASP A 36 -14.84 12.26 6.74
C ASP A 36 -13.62 11.87 5.88
N VAL A 37 -13.85 11.60 4.60
CA VAL A 37 -12.84 11.08 3.68
C VAL A 37 -12.38 12.13 2.70
N THR A 38 -11.07 12.33 2.65
CA THR A 38 -10.38 13.13 1.63
C THR A 38 -9.53 12.19 0.76
N ALA A 39 -9.58 12.36 -0.56
CA ALA A 39 -8.83 11.60 -1.53
C ALA A 39 -7.89 12.49 -2.34
N VAL A 40 -6.67 12.03 -2.56
CA VAL A 40 -5.68 12.64 -3.45
C VAL A 40 -5.34 11.64 -4.55
N GLU A 41 -5.46 12.05 -5.81
CA GLU A 41 -5.15 11.22 -6.98
C GLU A 41 -4.36 12.02 -8.01
N LEU A 42 -3.25 11.45 -8.49
CA LEU A 42 -2.36 12.12 -9.45
C LEU A 42 -2.97 12.11 -10.86
N VAL A 43 -3.54 10.97 -11.26
CA VAL A 43 -4.05 10.73 -12.62
C VAL A 43 -5.43 11.34 -12.78
N LYS A 44 -5.53 12.37 -13.63
CA LYS A 44 -6.80 13.10 -13.88
C LYS A 44 -7.95 12.18 -14.30
N TYR A 45 -7.65 11.14 -15.08
CA TYR A 45 -8.67 10.19 -15.54
C TYR A 45 -9.31 9.45 -14.36
N ASN A 46 -8.48 8.89 -13.46
CA ASN A 46 -8.95 8.19 -12.27
C ASN A 46 -9.74 9.11 -11.34
N LEU A 47 -9.21 10.32 -11.10
CA LEU A 47 -9.90 11.34 -10.32
C LEU A 47 -11.26 11.70 -10.92
N GLY A 48 -11.35 11.77 -12.25
CA GLY A 48 -12.61 12.01 -12.96
C GLY A 48 -13.65 10.90 -12.71
N ILE A 49 -13.21 9.64 -12.68
CA ILE A 49 -14.07 8.49 -12.35
C ILE A 49 -14.52 8.57 -10.89
N LEU A 50 -13.59 8.83 -9.95
CA LEU A 50 -13.91 8.98 -8.54
C LEU A 50 -15.00 10.05 -8.32
N LYS A 51 -14.82 11.24 -8.90
CA LYS A 51 -15.78 12.34 -8.78
C LYS A 51 -17.18 12.01 -9.35
N LYS A 52 -17.25 11.19 -10.40
CA LYS A 52 -18.52 10.75 -11.00
C LYS A 52 -19.31 9.78 -10.10
N LYS A 53 -18.68 9.14 -9.11
CA LYS A 53 -19.39 8.25 -8.17
C LYS A 53 -20.32 9.00 -7.20
N ASN A 54 -20.33 10.34 -7.25
CA ASN A 54 -21.22 11.20 -6.47
C ASN A 54 -21.27 10.86 -4.97
N SER A 55 -20.11 10.52 -4.43
CA SER A 55 -19.93 10.22 -3.00
C SER A 55 -19.57 11.48 -2.20
N ALA A 56 -19.63 11.40 -0.87
CA ALA A 56 -19.22 12.46 0.03
C ALA A 56 -17.69 12.69 0.09
N VAL A 57 -16.89 11.98 -0.72
CA VAL A 57 -15.43 12.10 -0.74
C VAL A 57 -14.97 13.45 -1.26
N LYS A 58 -14.14 14.14 -0.50
CA LYS A 58 -13.45 15.37 -0.92
C LYS A 58 -12.26 15.01 -1.79
N ALA A 59 -12.39 15.01 -3.12
CA ALA A 59 -11.39 14.51 -4.06
C ALA A 59 -10.60 15.61 -4.77
N TYR A 60 -9.27 15.56 -4.67
CA TYR A 60 -8.34 16.54 -5.22
C TYR A 60 -7.28 15.88 -6.11
N GLN A 61 -6.83 16.62 -7.13
CA GLN A 61 -5.62 16.22 -7.85
C GLN A 61 -4.40 16.59 -7.02
N GLY A 62 -3.45 15.66 -6.88
CA GLY A 62 -2.21 15.88 -6.14
C GLY A 62 -1.23 14.73 -6.23
N ASN A 63 -0.05 14.95 -5.67
CA ASN A 63 1.07 14.00 -5.65
C ASN A 63 1.36 13.62 -4.19
N ALA A 64 1.61 12.33 -3.92
CA ALA A 64 1.96 11.80 -2.61
C ALA A 64 3.18 12.51 -1.98
N MET A 65 4.13 12.92 -2.79
CA MET A 65 5.33 13.63 -2.35
C MET A 65 5.10 15.12 -2.00
N LYS A 66 3.88 15.64 -2.16
CA LYS A 66 3.53 17.04 -1.88
C LYS A 66 2.07 17.17 -1.44
N LEU A 67 1.86 17.07 -0.15
CA LEU A 67 0.54 17.19 0.49
C LEU A 67 0.33 18.58 1.11
N SER A 68 0.96 19.63 0.56
CA SER A 68 0.96 21.01 1.08
C SER A 68 -0.43 21.68 1.14
N ARG A 69 -1.45 21.06 0.54
CA ARG A 69 -2.86 21.46 0.68
C ARG A 69 -3.36 21.27 2.11
N PHE A 70 -2.81 20.31 2.85
CA PHE A 70 -3.28 19.89 4.15
C PHE A 70 -2.40 20.43 5.26
N GLN A 71 -3.03 20.70 6.40
CA GLN A 71 -2.36 21.16 7.59
C GLN A 71 -1.58 20.02 8.26
N ASP A 72 -0.63 20.37 9.09
CA ASP A 72 0.05 19.41 9.95
C ASP A 72 -0.96 18.79 10.92
N LYS A 73 -0.83 17.47 11.16
CA LYS A 73 -1.66 16.74 12.14
C LYS A 73 -3.17 16.84 11.86
N GLU A 74 -3.55 16.75 10.59
CA GLU A 74 -4.97 16.89 10.18
C GLU A 74 -5.73 15.55 10.21
N PHE A 75 -5.09 14.42 9.85
CA PHE A 75 -5.74 13.13 9.61
C PHE A 75 -5.47 12.11 10.72
N ASP A 76 -6.49 11.31 11.04
CA ASP A 76 -6.43 10.20 12.00
C ASP A 76 -5.88 8.92 11.35
N LEU A 77 -6.25 8.68 10.08
CA LEU A 77 -5.81 7.54 9.29
C LEU A 77 -5.39 7.98 7.89
N ILE A 78 -4.28 7.42 7.40
CA ILE A 78 -3.83 7.65 6.02
C ILE A 78 -3.67 6.31 5.31
N LEU A 79 -4.20 6.20 4.10
CA LEU A 79 -4.02 5.08 3.19
C LEU A 79 -3.07 5.50 2.06
N ILE A 80 -2.05 4.67 1.77
CA ILE A 80 -1.11 4.84 0.65
C ILE A 80 -1.05 3.51 -0.09
N PHE A 81 -2.10 3.17 -0.86
CA PHE A 81 -2.25 1.86 -1.49
C PHE A 81 -1.92 1.84 -2.99
N GLY A 82 -1.31 2.88 -3.49
CA GLY A 82 -0.92 3.01 -4.89
C GLY A 82 0.47 3.62 -5.09
N PRO A 83 0.76 4.77 -4.51
CA PRO A 83 1.92 5.57 -4.84
C PRO A 83 3.27 4.87 -4.71
N MET A 84 3.47 4.02 -3.69
CA MET A 84 4.81 3.52 -3.32
C MET A 84 5.45 2.65 -4.40
N TYR A 85 4.68 1.95 -5.19
CA TYR A 85 5.20 1.14 -6.28
C TYR A 85 5.24 1.88 -7.65
N HIS A 86 4.95 3.19 -7.65
CA HIS A 86 5.18 4.10 -8.77
C HIS A 86 6.26 5.17 -8.45
N LEU A 87 6.93 5.03 -7.31
CA LEU A 87 8.09 5.83 -6.92
C LEU A 87 9.33 4.95 -6.99
N TYR A 88 10.26 5.25 -7.88
CA TYR A 88 11.38 4.35 -8.21
C TYR A 88 12.61 4.59 -7.34
N SER A 89 12.75 5.78 -6.74
CA SER A 89 13.86 6.08 -5.83
C SER A 89 13.47 5.91 -4.36
N LYS A 90 14.46 5.58 -3.51
CA LYS A 90 14.29 5.59 -2.05
C LYS A 90 13.91 6.98 -1.56
N GLU A 91 14.53 8.01 -2.11
CA GLU A 91 14.32 9.42 -1.75
C GLU A 91 12.86 9.83 -1.94
N ASP A 92 12.24 9.45 -3.06
CA ASP A 92 10.84 9.77 -3.35
C ASP A 92 9.87 9.03 -2.42
N LYS A 93 10.16 7.75 -2.13
CA LYS A 93 9.38 6.97 -1.16
C LYS A 93 9.45 7.58 0.24
N VAL A 94 10.65 7.91 0.71
CA VAL A 94 10.86 8.58 2.00
C VAL A 94 10.17 9.93 2.03
N LYS A 95 10.22 10.70 0.95
CA LYS A 95 9.52 11.99 0.83
C LYS A 95 8.00 11.83 0.94
N ALA A 96 7.43 10.82 0.28
CA ALA A 96 6.00 10.54 0.38
C ALA A 96 5.60 10.15 1.82
N LEU A 97 6.41 9.31 2.50
CA LEU A 97 6.18 8.97 3.90
C LEU A 97 6.34 10.18 4.83
N THR A 98 7.32 11.05 4.59
CA THR A 98 7.54 12.28 5.37
C THR A 98 6.37 13.26 5.24
N GLU A 99 5.82 13.44 4.04
CA GLU A 99 4.63 14.27 3.85
C GLU A 99 3.40 13.65 4.53
N ALA A 100 3.22 12.33 4.41
CA ALA A 100 2.16 11.63 5.13
C ALA A 100 2.32 11.75 6.66
N LYS A 101 3.54 11.58 7.19
CA LYS A 101 3.86 11.81 8.62
C LYS A 101 3.49 13.21 9.08
N ARG A 102 3.79 14.23 8.27
CA ARG A 102 3.49 15.62 8.62
C ARG A 102 1.99 15.84 8.81
N VAL A 103 1.16 15.35 7.88
CA VAL A 103 -0.30 15.56 7.92
C VAL A 103 -1.02 14.58 8.83
N LEU A 104 -0.34 13.50 9.30
CA LEU A 104 -0.88 12.54 10.27
C LEU A 104 -0.93 13.17 11.66
N LYS A 105 -1.98 12.94 12.43
CA LYS A 105 -2.05 13.24 13.87
C LYS A 105 -1.00 12.42 14.65
N ASP A 106 -0.69 12.82 15.88
CA ASP A 106 0.35 12.15 16.65
C ASP A 106 0.00 10.67 16.96
N GLU A 107 -1.26 10.39 17.28
CA GLU A 107 -1.78 9.03 17.53
C GLU A 107 -2.33 8.34 16.26
N GLY A 108 -2.15 8.96 15.10
CA GLY A 108 -2.67 8.45 13.83
C GLY A 108 -1.87 7.27 13.28
N VAL A 109 -2.45 6.58 12.31
CA VAL A 109 -1.87 5.39 11.67
C VAL A 109 -1.85 5.56 10.15
N ILE A 110 -0.79 5.06 9.52
CA ILE A 110 -0.66 4.98 8.06
C ILE A 110 -0.66 3.50 7.65
N LEU A 111 -1.44 3.14 6.65
CA LEU A 111 -1.36 1.84 5.98
C LEU A 111 -0.74 2.05 4.60
N VAL A 112 0.38 1.39 4.34
CA VAL A 112 1.18 1.56 3.12
C VAL A 112 1.31 0.25 2.37
N ALA A 113 0.92 0.21 1.09
CA ALA A 113 1.08 -0.99 0.25
C ALA A 113 2.35 -0.91 -0.60
N TYR A 114 2.99 -2.07 -0.73
CA TYR A 114 4.17 -2.29 -1.57
C TYR A 114 4.00 -3.52 -2.45
N CYS A 115 4.58 -3.52 -3.66
CA CYS A 115 4.73 -4.70 -4.48
C CYS A 115 6.02 -5.44 -4.13
N MET A 116 5.96 -6.77 -4.03
CA MET A 116 7.07 -7.57 -3.52
C MET A 116 7.94 -8.15 -4.63
N ASN A 117 9.26 -8.05 -4.45
CA ASN A 117 10.28 -8.50 -5.39
C ASN A 117 10.13 -9.99 -5.75
N GLU A 118 9.99 -10.83 -4.75
CA GLU A 118 9.94 -12.30 -4.95
C GLU A 118 8.75 -12.70 -5.81
N TYR A 119 7.62 -12.02 -5.67
CA TYR A 119 6.46 -12.26 -6.52
C TYR A 119 6.76 -11.97 -7.99
N SER A 120 7.40 -10.84 -8.31
CA SER A 120 7.77 -10.49 -9.68
C SER A 120 8.75 -11.50 -10.27
N VAL A 121 9.81 -11.86 -9.54
CA VAL A 121 10.79 -12.84 -9.97
C VAL A 121 10.15 -14.21 -10.23
N LEU A 122 9.30 -14.69 -9.33
CA LEU A 122 8.65 -16.00 -9.47
C LEU A 122 7.62 -16.03 -10.61
N THR A 123 6.83 -14.95 -10.76
CA THR A 123 5.74 -14.93 -11.75
C THR A 123 6.22 -14.51 -13.13
N TYR A 124 6.83 -13.34 -13.28
CA TYR A 124 7.31 -12.85 -14.56
C TYR A 124 8.60 -13.57 -14.97
N GLY A 125 9.56 -13.66 -14.05
CA GLY A 125 10.85 -14.31 -14.33
C GLY A 125 10.68 -15.80 -14.63
N PHE A 126 10.32 -16.61 -13.65
CA PHE A 126 10.32 -18.06 -13.80
C PHE A 126 9.05 -18.61 -14.44
N LYS A 127 7.85 -18.29 -13.94
CA LYS A 127 6.61 -18.88 -14.44
C LYS A 127 6.30 -18.49 -15.90
N GLN A 128 6.66 -17.26 -16.31
CA GLN A 128 6.53 -16.79 -17.69
C GLN A 128 7.81 -16.95 -18.53
N ASN A 129 8.86 -17.56 -17.94
CA ASN A 129 10.12 -17.89 -18.61
C ASN A 129 10.92 -16.69 -19.15
N HIS A 130 10.89 -15.55 -18.45
CA HIS A 130 11.67 -14.35 -18.81
C HIS A 130 12.96 -14.18 -17.97
N ILE A 131 13.25 -15.10 -17.05
CA ILE A 131 14.33 -14.90 -16.05
C ILE A 131 15.70 -14.67 -16.68
N LEU A 132 16.08 -15.48 -17.68
CA LEU A 132 17.38 -15.35 -18.33
C LEU A 132 17.49 -14.05 -19.11
N GLU A 133 16.47 -13.70 -19.88
CA GLU A 133 16.40 -12.41 -20.60
C GLU A 133 16.50 -11.22 -19.64
N CYS A 134 15.78 -11.26 -18.50
CA CYS A 134 15.83 -10.21 -17.50
C CYS A 134 17.22 -10.08 -16.84
N MET A 135 17.95 -11.16 -16.65
CA MET A 135 19.32 -11.12 -16.13
C MET A 135 20.29 -10.60 -17.18
N GLU A 136 20.17 -11.03 -18.44
CA GLU A 136 21.03 -10.59 -19.55
C GLU A 136 20.91 -9.09 -19.82
N ASN A 137 19.72 -8.52 -19.72
CA ASN A 137 19.47 -7.11 -19.95
C ASN A 137 19.54 -6.23 -18.68
N GLY A 138 19.92 -6.81 -17.53
CA GLY A 138 20.11 -6.10 -16.27
C GLY A 138 18.83 -5.71 -15.53
N LYS A 139 17.66 -6.20 -15.95
CA LYS A 139 16.38 -5.98 -15.24
C LYS A 139 16.26 -6.78 -13.95
N ILE A 140 17.05 -7.84 -13.80
CA ILE A 140 17.19 -8.61 -12.56
C ILE A 140 18.70 -8.84 -12.34
N ASP A 141 19.19 -8.47 -11.16
CA ASP A 141 20.59 -8.62 -10.79
C ASP A 141 20.94 -10.05 -10.32
N GLU A 142 22.23 -10.30 -10.02
CA GLU A 142 22.76 -11.58 -9.55
C GLU A 142 22.15 -12.04 -8.19
N LYS A 143 21.52 -11.12 -7.45
CA LYS A 143 20.82 -11.40 -6.19
C LYS A 143 19.31 -11.55 -6.38
N PHE A 144 18.87 -11.69 -7.63
CA PHE A 144 17.48 -11.76 -8.04
C PHE A 144 16.65 -10.55 -7.57
N ARG A 145 17.27 -9.37 -7.56
CA ARG A 145 16.58 -8.12 -7.26
C ARG A 145 16.17 -7.45 -8.57
N VAL A 146 14.90 -7.11 -8.70
CA VAL A 146 14.39 -6.36 -9.84
C VAL A 146 15.01 -4.95 -9.82
N GLN A 147 15.48 -4.51 -10.97
CA GLN A 147 16.07 -3.20 -11.21
C GLN A 147 15.07 -2.37 -12.03
N PRO A 148 14.16 -1.61 -11.38
CA PRO A 148 13.11 -0.89 -12.08
C PRO A 148 13.67 0.37 -12.77
N GLU A 149 13.03 0.73 -13.87
CA GLU A 149 13.24 1.99 -14.57
C GLU A 149 11.94 2.81 -14.53
N GLU A 150 12.02 4.12 -14.77
CA GLU A 150 10.83 5.00 -14.81
C GLU A 150 9.80 4.60 -15.87
N ALA A 151 10.21 3.83 -16.88
CA ALA A 151 9.32 3.30 -17.91
C ALA A 151 8.57 2.04 -17.47
N ASP A 152 8.99 1.38 -16.40
CA ASP A 152 8.33 0.20 -15.86
C ASP A 152 7.03 0.58 -15.15
N LEU A 153 6.10 -0.36 -15.07
CA LEU A 153 4.80 -0.09 -14.45
C LEU A 153 4.92 0.00 -12.92
N TYR A 154 5.77 -0.84 -12.32
CA TYR A 154 5.92 -0.94 -10.87
C TYR A 154 7.39 -1.07 -10.46
N ASP A 155 7.69 -0.49 -9.32
CA ASP A 155 8.86 -0.83 -8.52
C ASP A 155 8.52 -1.94 -7.52
N TYR A 156 9.50 -2.83 -7.30
CA TYR A 156 9.36 -3.99 -6.43
C TYR A 156 10.39 -3.93 -5.31
N VAL A 157 9.95 -4.21 -4.09
CA VAL A 157 10.79 -4.07 -2.89
C VAL A 157 10.84 -5.37 -2.09
N ARG A 158 11.82 -5.47 -1.20
CA ARG A 158 11.92 -6.48 -0.16
C ARG A 158 11.58 -5.88 1.21
N LEU A 159 11.43 -6.70 2.23
CA LEU A 159 11.08 -6.24 3.58
C LEU A 159 12.15 -5.30 4.15
N GLU A 160 13.43 -5.59 3.92
CA GLU A 160 14.54 -4.74 4.34
C GLU A 160 14.54 -3.34 3.70
N ASP A 161 13.99 -3.20 2.48
CA ASP A 161 13.81 -1.89 1.85
C ASP A 161 12.75 -1.09 2.58
N ILE A 162 11.61 -1.73 2.90
CA ILE A 162 10.52 -1.12 3.65
C ILE A 162 11.02 -0.65 5.03
N ASP A 163 11.82 -1.49 5.72
CA ASP A 163 12.44 -1.13 6.99
C ASP A 163 13.30 0.13 6.84
N SER A 164 14.12 0.18 5.78
CA SER A 164 14.98 1.34 5.51
C SER A 164 14.22 2.63 5.18
N TYR A 165 13.03 2.53 4.57
CA TYR A 165 12.15 3.69 4.32
C TYR A 165 11.52 4.21 5.61
N ASN A 166 11.04 3.29 6.46
CA ASN A 166 10.46 3.64 7.74
C ASN A 166 11.48 4.32 8.66
N ASP A 167 12.71 3.78 8.72
CA ASP A 167 13.78 4.37 9.52
C ASP A 167 14.13 5.79 9.02
N ALA A 168 14.28 5.96 7.71
CA ALA A 168 14.60 7.26 7.12
C ALA A 168 13.48 8.29 7.29
N ALA A 169 12.21 7.86 7.31
CA ALA A 169 11.06 8.71 7.58
C ALA A 169 10.75 8.86 9.09
N GLU A 170 11.55 8.20 9.96
CA GLU A 170 11.33 8.14 11.42
C GLU A 170 9.92 7.66 11.77
N MET A 171 9.49 6.58 11.11
CA MET A 171 8.24 5.88 11.38
C MET A 171 8.53 4.58 12.15
N GLU A 172 7.55 4.12 12.92
CA GLU A 172 7.60 2.87 13.67
C GLU A 172 6.53 1.92 13.13
N ARG A 173 6.92 0.67 12.80
CA ARG A 173 5.99 -0.37 12.39
C ARG A 173 5.17 -0.85 13.58
N ILE A 174 3.84 -0.84 13.44
CA ILE A 174 2.89 -1.47 14.36
C ILE A 174 2.69 -2.93 13.94
N GLN A 175 2.50 -3.16 12.65
CA GLN A 175 2.19 -4.47 12.08
C GLN A 175 2.52 -4.48 10.59
N ILE A 176 2.85 -5.65 10.06
CA ILE A 176 2.98 -5.88 8.62
C ILE A 176 2.17 -7.12 8.24
N ILE A 177 1.50 -7.07 7.08
CA ILE A 177 0.65 -8.18 6.63
C ILE A 177 0.86 -8.48 5.14
N SER A 178 0.66 -9.74 4.78
CA SER A 178 0.47 -10.12 3.38
C SER A 178 -0.95 -9.72 2.95
N ALA A 179 -1.08 -8.84 1.94
CA ALA A 179 -2.39 -8.31 1.55
C ALA A 179 -3.23 -9.31 0.78
N ASP A 180 -2.61 -10.12 -0.05
CA ASP A 180 -3.23 -11.05 -0.99
C ASP A 180 -2.72 -12.50 -0.87
N GLY A 181 -1.65 -12.73 -0.10
CA GLY A 181 -1.08 -14.06 0.12
C GLY A 181 -0.76 -14.79 -1.18
N PRO A 182 -1.17 -16.06 -1.33
CA PRO A 182 -0.93 -16.85 -2.53
C PRO A 182 -1.94 -16.60 -3.66
N SER A 183 -2.86 -15.63 -3.53
CA SER A 183 -4.01 -15.47 -4.43
C SER A 183 -3.62 -15.36 -5.90
N ASP A 184 -2.60 -14.58 -6.22
CA ASP A 184 -2.17 -14.39 -7.61
C ASP A 184 -1.50 -15.64 -8.20
N TYR A 185 -0.79 -16.42 -7.38
CA TYR A 185 -0.24 -17.72 -7.82
C TYR A 185 -1.34 -18.73 -8.10
N MET A 186 -2.43 -18.67 -7.33
CA MET A 186 -3.55 -19.61 -7.38
C MET A 186 -4.75 -19.10 -8.19
N ARG A 187 -4.62 -17.98 -8.89
CA ARG A 187 -5.75 -17.31 -9.56
C ARG A 187 -6.66 -18.24 -10.39
N PRO A 188 -6.15 -19.15 -11.25
CA PRO A 188 -7.02 -20.08 -11.99
C PRO A 188 -7.80 -21.02 -11.07
N VAL A 189 -7.19 -21.49 -9.99
CA VAL A 189 -7.81 -22.38 -9.01
C VAL A 189 -8.89 -21.64 -8.23
N LEU A 190 -8.57 -20.43 -7.74
CA LEU A 190 -9.52 -19.60 -7.00
C LEU A 190 -10.74 -19.22 -7.84
N ASN A 191 -10.53 -18.88 -9.12
CA ASN A 191 -11.61 -18.55 -10.04
C ASN A 191 -12.55 -19.75 -10.36
N ALA A 192 -12.09 -20.98 -10.14
CA ALA A 192 -12.86 -22.20 -10.34
C ALA A 192 -13.53 -22.72 -9.06
N MET A 193 -13.27 -22.12 -7.91
CA MET A 193 -13.88 -22.52 -6.63
C MET A 193 -15.37 -22.15 -6.59
N ASP A 194 -16.16 -23.00 -5.95
CA ASP A 194 -17.49 -22.61 -5.51
C ASP A 194 -17.43 -21.55 -4.41
N GLU A 195 -18.54 -20.84 -4.19
CA GLU A 195 -18.64 -19.74 -3.24
C GLU A 195 -18.21 -20.13 -1.82
N LYS A 196 -18.60 -21.30 -1.35
CA LYS A 196 -18.30 -21.79 0.00
C LYS A 196 -16.80 -22.05 0.16
N THR A 197 -16.19 -22.71 -0.80
CA THR A 197 -14.75 -23.00 -0.81
C THR A 197 -13.95 -21.69 -0.92
N PHE A 198 -14.38 -20.75 -1.75
CA PHE A 198 -13.73 -19.44 -1.87
C PHE A 198 -13.82 -18.63 -0.57
N GLN A 199 -14.99 -18.62 0.09
CA GLN A 199 -15.16 -17.96 1.38
C GLN A 199 -14.25 -18.58 2.46
N THR A 200 -14.11 -19.91 2.48
CA THR A 200 -13.18 -20.60 3.39
C THR A 200 -11.72 -20.24 3.10
N PHE A 201 -11.36 -20.05 1.82
CA PHE A 201 -10.03 -19.55 1.46
C PHE A 201 -9.77 -18.13 1.99
N ILE A 202 -10.77 -17.24 1.92
CA ILE A 202 -10.66 -15.89 2.50
C ILE A 202 -10.45 -15.95 4.02
N GLU A 203 -11.18 -16.82 4.72
CA GLU A 203 -11.02 -17.03 6.18
C GLU A 203 -9.61 -17.56 6.51
N TYR A 204 -9.12 -18.54 5.75
CA TYR A 204 -7.75 -19.05 5.87
C TYR A 204 -6.74 -17.91 5.67
N HIS A 205 -6.85 -17.14 4.58
CA HIS A 205 -5.96 -16.02 4.32
C HIS A 205 -5.99 -15.01 5.47
N LEU A 206 -7.16 -14.62 5.95
CA LEU A 206 -7.31 -13.69 7.08
C LEU A 206 -6.75 -14.23 8.40
N SER A 207 -6.61 -15.55 8.55
CA SER A 207 -6.00 -16.18 9.73
C SER A 207 -4.48 -16.28 9.64
N THR A 208 -3.92 -16.16 8.43
CA THR A 208 -2.49 -16.36 8.17
C THR A 208 -1.76 -15.12 7.66
N CYS A 209 -2.46 -14.08 7.23
CA CYS A 209 -1.86 -12.89 6.60
C CYS A 209 -0.92 -12.09 7.53
N GLU A 210 -1.00 -12.28 8.85
CA GLU A 210 -0.11 -11.67 9.85
C GLU A 210 1.17 -12.49 10.12
N ARG A 211 1.30 -13.69 9.53
CA ARG A 211 2.44 -14.57 9.75
C ARG A 211 3.65 -14.05 8.98
N LEU A 212 4.72 -13.66 9.69
CA LEU A 212 5.90 -13.01 9.11
C LEU A 212 6.57 -13.86 8.02
N GLU A 213 6.55 -15.20 8.18
CA GLU A 213 7.09 -16.13 7.19
C GLU A 213 6.35 -16.14 5.85
N LEU A 214 5.16 -15.49 5.77
CA LEU A 214 4.33 -15.42 4.56
C LEU A 214 4.25 -14.01 3.95
N VAL A 215 4.73 -12.99 4.66
CA VAL A 215 4.51 -11.57 4.29
C VAL A 215 5.19 -11.21 2.97
N GLY A 216 6.45 -11.60 2.76
CA GLY A 216 7.22 -11.21 1.58
C GLY A 216 6.96 -12.03 0.32
N ALA A 217 6.16 -13.10 0.39
CA ALA A 217 5.96 -14.05 -0.69
C ALA A 217 4.73 -13.75 -1.58
N GLY A 218 3.79 -12.93 -1.11
CA GLY A 218 2.62 -12.50 -1.89
C GLY A 218 2.96 -11.39 -2.88
N SER A 219 1.99 -10.97 -3.70
CA SER A 219 2.22 -9.88 -4.65
C SER A 219 2.27 -8.53 -3.94
N HIS A 220 1.48 -8.35 -2.89
CA HIS A 220 1.46 -7.12 -2.10
C HIS A 220 1.60 -7.37 -0.61
N THR A 221 2.31 -6.45 0.02
CA THR A 221 2.43 -6.35 1.48
C THR A 221 1.86 -5.00 1.92
N VAL A 222 1.15 -4.98 3.05
CA VAL A 222 0.73 -3.74 3.69
C VAL A 222 1.49 -3.57 5.00
N ASP A 223 2.26 -2.50 5.08
CA ASP A 223 2.95 -2.05 6.27
C ASP A 223 2.07 -1.04 7.02
N ILE A 224 1.87 -1.25 8.30
CA ILE A 224 1.02 -0.44 9.17
C ILE A 224 1.95 0.24 10.16
N ILE A 225 2.04 1.55 10.05
CA ILE A 225 3.05 2.37 10.71
C ILE A 225 2.43 3.55 11.45
N ARG A 226 3.17 4.06 12.44
CA ARG A 226 2.86 5.28 13.17
C ARG A 226 4.10 6.16 13.33
N LYS A 227 3.93 7.35 13.82
CA LYS A 227 5.07 8.20 14.22
C LYS A 227 5.89 7.50 15.30
N ARG A 228 7.22 7.56 15.17
CA ARG A 228 8.12 7.05 16.21
C ARG A 228 7.98 7.90 17.47
N ASP A 229 7.80 7.26 18.61
CA ASP A 229 7.74 7.93 19.90
C ASP A 229 9.18 8.23 20.39
N ASN A 230 9.59 9.50 20.25
CA ASN A 230 10.91 9.94 20.66
C ASN A 230 11.11 9.99 22.19
N LYS A 231 10.06 9.74 22.99
CA LYS A 231 10.13 9.79 24.45
C LYS A 231 10.62 8.49 25.12
N LYS A 232 10.80 7.40 24.36
CA LYS A 232 11.20 6.09 24.90
C LYS A 232 12.70 5.85 24.93
N HIS A 233 13.53 6.84 24.57
CA HIS A 233 15.00 6.72 24.52
C HIS A 233 15.74 7.74 25.39
N GLU A 234 15.06 8.39 26.35
CA GLU A 234 15.67 9.14 27.45
C GLU A 234 15.61 8.28 28.77
#